data_3b980832707661583d9882b14db406a1
#
_entry.id   3b980832707661583d9882b14db406a1
#
_cell.length_a   1.000
_cell.length_b   1.000
_cell.length_c   1.000
_cell.angle_alpha   90.00
_cell.angle_beta   90.00
_cell.angle_gamma   90.00
#
_symmetry.space_group_name_H-M   'P 1'
#
loop_
_entity.id
_entity.type
_entity.pdbx_description
1 polymer ?
#
loop_
_entity_poly.entity_id
_entity_poly.type
_entity_poly.pdbx_seq_one_letter_code
_entity_poly.pdbx_strand_id
1 'polypeptide(L)'
;MIFTRGARITGAVLCAALAAVTAAWIVRDLLETERPVDLWWFWAGQGEIRAASPPVTSLLDPVLLAVHTVVALTVMRSAVAASALFAAGALTLAVRLPGLWVLGSSWMDGRAPDDLRTRALLCSFGVLAAAVVLIVTALAGRGVPDSAYALTPTRPAQGVAVTAFLLLGAAAGIWAAWEVYWGQRLGLDAYLDRVTGESVLMPLLGTPPGWLNAAIVLLCLAAAVGALFGTPFSRPLGMVAAALLTGLGGAALATALRYEQLDRFGELTTVEQLSLASLLFGLGAGTLALFALARRGEADMPGAGAHGPAWGRPEPQRYGQGGGGFGPPPPSSPPPGW
;
A
#
# COMPACT_ATOMS: atom_id res chain seq x y z
N MET A 1 -21.83 2.58 -7.47
CA MET A 1 -20.94 2.90 -8.62
C MET A 1 -19.92 1.78 -8.79
N ILE A 2 -19.73 1.28 -9.99
CA ILE A 2 -18.73 0.26 -10.33
C ILE A 2 -17.53 0.88 -11.03
N PHE A 3 -16.39 0.19 -10.96
CA PHE A 3 -15.19 0.61 -11.66
C PHE A 3 -15.21 0.09 -13.09
N THR A 4 -15.11 0.98 -14.08
CA THR A 4 -15.30 0.66 -15.50
C THR A 4 -14.19 -0.24 -16.04
N ARG A 5 -14.50 -1.03 -17.09
CA ARG A 5 -13.53 -1.92 -17.74
C ARG A 5 -12.34 -1.13 -18.33
N GLY A 6 -12.62 0.02 -18.96
CA GLY A 6 -11.56 0.88 -19.49
C GLY A 6 -10.58 1.33 -18.42
N ALA A 7 -11.09 1.83 -17.28
CA ALA A 7 -10.26 2.25 -16.16
C ALA A 7 -9.43 1.08 -15.55
N ARG A 8 -9.98 -0.15 -15.54
CA ARG A 8 -9.23 -1.35 -15.11
C ARG A 8 -8.08 -1.66 -16.04
N ILE A 9 -8.31 -1.61 -17.37
CA ILE A 9 -7.27 -1.86 -18.37
C ILE A 9 -6.18 -0.79 -18.28
N THR A 10 -6.55 0.50 -18.24
CA THR A 10 -5.60 1.60 -18.08
C THR A 10 -4.77 1.43 -16.81
N GLY A 11 -5.41 1.14 -15.68
CA GLY A 11 -4.73 0.89 -14.40
C GLY A 11 -3.79 -0.31 -14.46
N ALA A 12 -4.21 -1.44 -15.08
CA ALA A 12 -3.36 -2.62 -15.24
C ALA A 12 -2.11 -2.31 -16.08
N VAL A 13 -2.29 -1.63 -17.21
CA VAL A 13 -1.17 -1.25 -18.11
C VAL A 13 -0.19 -0.31 -17.41
N LEU A 14 -0.69 0.71 -16.70
CA LEU A 14 0.17 1.64 -15.96
C LEU A 14 0.93 0.93 -14.84
N CYS A 15 0.27 0.06 -14.05
CA CYS A 15 0.97 -0.71 -13.03
C CYS A 15 1.99 -1.67 -13.64
N ALA A 16 1.69 -2.32 -14.76
CA ALA A 16 2.66 -3.17 -15.46
C ALA A 16 3.86 -2.36 -15.98
N ALA A 17 3.64 -1.17 -16.52
CA ALA A 17 4.71 -0.27 -16.96
C ALA A 17 5.59 0.18 -15.77
N LEU A 18 4.98 0.57 -14.64
CA LEU A 18 5.70 0.95 -13.42
C LEU A 18 6.51 -0.24 -12.87
N ALA A 19 5.94 -1.44 -12.88
CA ALA A 19 6.65 -2.66 -12.49
C ALA A 19 7.85 -2.93 -13.41
N ALA A 20 7.67 -2.79 -14.73
CA ALA A 20 8.73 -3.00 -15.71
C ALA A 20 9.88 -1.98 -15.56
N VAL A 21 9.55 -0.70 -15.34
CA VAL A 21 10.56 0.35 -15.09
C VAL A 21 11.33 0.05 -13.79
N THR A 22 10.65 -0.31 -12.72
CA THR A 22 11.30 -0.65 -11.44
C THR A 22 12.18 -1.89 -11.60
N ALA A 23 11.69 -2.92 -12.29
CA ALA A 23 12.45 -4.13 -12.59
C ALA A 23 13.70 -3.82 -13.42
N ALA A 24 13.60 -2.94 -14.42
CA ALA A 24 14.74 -2.54 -15.25
C ALA A 24 15.85 -1.89 -14.42
N TRP A 25 15.52 -1.02 -13.47
CA TRP A 25 16.50 -0.44 -12.55
C TRP A 25 17.14 -1.48 -11.61
N ILE A 26 16.33 -2.40 -11.07
CA ILE A 26 16.86 -3.50 -10.24
C ILE A 26 17.80 -4.39 -11.05
N VAL A 27 17.42 -4.76 -12.27
CA VAL A 27 18.26 -5.57 -13.18
C VAL A 27 19.57 -4.83 -13.52
N ARG A 28 19.47 -3.52 -13.81
CA ARG A 28 20.67 -2.70 -14.03
C ARG A 28 21.62 -2.78 -12.82
N ASP A 29 21.11 -2.56 -11.62
CA ASP A 29 21.95 -2.60 -10.41
C ASP A 29 22.54 -3.99 -10.14
N LEU A 30 21.77 -5.07 -10.42
CA LEU A 30 22.27 -6.44 -10.34
C LEU A 30 23.39 -6.74 -11.34
N LEU A 31 23.35 -6.14 -12.54
CA LEU A 31 24.40 -6.32 -13.56
C LEU A 31 25.67 -5.52 -13.25
N GLU A 32 25.54 -4.42 -12.51
CA GLU A 32 26.68 -3.58 -12.11
C GLU A 32 27.38 -4.08 -10.83
N THR A 33 26.73 -4.94 -10.03
CA THR A 33 27.31 -5.53 -8.82
C THR A 33 28.08 -6.80 -9.11
N GLU A 34 29.24 -7.00 -8.44
CA GLU A 34 30.01 -8.23 -8.57
C GLU A 34 29.21 -9.47 -8.11
N ARG A 35 28.42 -9.32 -7.06
CA ARG A 35 27.58 -10.40 -6.52
C ARG A 35 26.19 -9.89 -6.19
N PRO A 36 25.12 -10.58 -6.62
CA PRO A 36 23.73 -10.17 -6.35
C PRO A 36 23.41 -10.00 -4.85
N VAL A 37 24.08 -10.77 -3.99
CA VAL A 37 23.89 -10.68 -2.53
C VAL A 37 24.39 -9.35 -1.95
N ASP A 38 25.36 -8.71 -2.60
CA ASP A 38 25.91 -7.43 -2.14
C ASP A 38 24.87 -6.31 -2.34
N LEU A 39 24.05 -6.38 -3.40
CA LEU A 39 22.93 -5.47 -3.59
C LEU A 39 21.88 -5.62 -2.49
N TRP A 40 21.56 -6.85 -2.07
CA TRP A 40 20.66 -7.09 -0.94
C TRP A 40 21.17 -6.43 0.35
N TRP A 41 22.45 -6.62 0.67
CA TRP A 41 23.02 -6.02 1.87
C TRP A 41 23.12 -4.51 1.81
N PHE A 42 23.35 -3.96 0.62
CA PHE A 42 23.27 -2.52 0.38
C PHE A 42 21.85 -1.99 0.66
N TRP A 43 20.81 -2.65 0.14
CA TRP A 43 19.42 -2.29 0.44
C TRP A 43 19.06 -2.42 1.92
N ALA A 44 19.65 -3.36 2.63
CA ALA A 44 19.50 -3.53 4.06
C ALA A 44 20.28 -2.49 4.88
N GLY A 45 20.94 -1.51 4.24
CA GLY A 45 21.69 -0.45 4.89
C GLY A 45 23.08 -0.88 5.36
N GLN A 46 23.61 -1.99 4.81
CA GLN A 46 24.88 -2.56 5.21
C GLN A 46 25.95 -2.33 4.14
N GLY A 47 26.94 -1.55 4.52
CA GLY A 47 28.23 -1.57 3.90
C GLY A 47 28.38 -0.93 2.52
N GLU A 48 29.62 -0.89 2.10
CA GLU A 48 30.01 -0.47 0.76
C GLU A 48 29.71 -1.58 -0.24
N ILE A 49 29.02 -1.22 -1.29
CA ILE A 49 28.80 -2.11 -2.43
C ILE A 49 29.99 -1.99 -3.39
N ARG A 50 30.53 -3.12 -3.81
CA ARG A 50 31.46 -3.16 -4.93
C ARG A 50 30.68 -3.22 -6.22
N ALA A 51 30.55 -2.08 -6.85
CA ALA A 51 29.84 -1.93 -8.11
C ALA A 51 30.65 -1.04 -9.06
N ALA A 52 30.54 -1.30 -10.36
CA ALA A 52 31.19 -0.50 -11.39
C ALA A 52 30.57 0.91 -11.48
N SER A 53 29.35 1.07 -11.00
CA SER A 53 28.59 2.33 -11.02
C SER A 53 27.74 2.44 -9.74
N PRO A 54 27.45 3.66 -9.24
CA PRO A 54 26.65 3.85 -8.04
C PRO A 54 25.28 3.16 -8.14
N PRO A 55 24.81 2.48 -7.08
CA PRO A 55 23.48 1.88 -7.05
C PRO A 55 22.40 2.95 -7.16
N VAL A 56 21.39 2.64 -7.93
CA VAL A 56 20.23 3.52 -8.17
C VAL A 56 19.06 3.13 -7.26
N THR A 57 18.87 1.83 -7.05
CA THR A 57 17.72 1.27 -6.33
C THR A 57 17.96 1.15 -4.83
N SER A 58 16.88 1.12 -4.08
CA SER A 58 16.81 0.95 -2.64
C SER A 58 15.92 -0.25 -2.26
N LEU A 59 15.83 -0.58 -0.97
CA LEU A 59 14.90 -1.59 -0.45
C LEU A 59 13.43 -1.34 -0.84
N LEU A 60 13.06 -0.09 -1.12
CA LEU A 60 11.70 0.27 -1.51
C LEU A 60 11.36 -0.18 -2.93
N ASP A 61 12.37 -0.40 -3.79
CA ASP A 61 12.15 -0.83 -5.17
C ASP A 61 11.56 -2.24 -5.28
N PRO A 62 12.05 -3.27 -4.58
CA PRO A 62 11.38 -4.56 -4.51
C PRO A 62 9.94 -4.49 -3.98
N VAL A 63 9.67 -3.62 -3.01
CA VAL A 63 8.32 -3.42 -2.48
C VAL A 63 7.41 -2.78 -3.54
N LEU A 64 7.88 -1.73 -4.22
CA LEU A 64 7.15 -1.11 -5.33
C LEU A 64 6.89 -2.10 -6.47
N LEU A 65 7.91 -2.88 -6.85
CA LEU A 65 7.79 -3.92 -7.87
C LEU A 65 6.70 -4.93 -7.49
N ALA A 66 6.72 -5.43 -6.26
CA ALA A 66 5.72 -6.38 -5.77
C ALA A 66 4.31 -5.77 -5.79
N VAL A 67 4.13 -4.55 -5.26
CA VAL A 67 2.83 -3.86 -5.23
C VAL A 67 2.30 -3.63 -6.65
N HIS A 68 3.10 -3.08 -7.55
CA HIS A 68 2.66 -2.82 -8.93
C HIS A 68 2.31 -4.12 -9.67
N THR A 69 3.12 -5.17 -9.50
CA THR A 69 2.86 -6.48 -10.11
C THR A 69 1.56 -7.09 -9.60
N VAL A 70 1.35 -7.11 -8.29
CA VAL A 70 0.12 -7.66 -7.69
C VAL A 70 -1.10 -6.87 -8.15
N VAL A 71 -1.03 -5.54 -8.17
CA VAL A 71 -2.15 -4.71 -8.63
C VAL A 71 -2.41 -4.94 -10.13
N ALA A 72 -1.38 -4.95 -10.98
CA ALA A 72 -1.53 -5.21 -12.42
C ALA A 72 -2.25 -6.55 -12.69
N LEU A 73 -1.88 -7.62 -11.98
CA LEU A 73 -2.45 -8.96 -12.16
C LEU A 73 -3.88 -9.08 -11.60
N THR A 74 -4.20 -8.35 -10.53
CA THR A 74 -5.46 -8.55 -9.81
C THR A 74 -6.54 -7.53 -10.16
N VAL A 75 -6.20 -6.34 -10.65
CA VAL A 75 -7.13 -5.22 -10.86
C VAL A 75 -8.32 -5.57 -11.77
N MET A 76 -8.11 -6.44 -12.76
CA MET A 76 -9.16 -6.83 -13.70
C MET A 76 -10.31 -7.59 -13.02
N ARG A 77 -10.00 -8.35 -11.96
CA ARG A 77 -10.95 -9.25 -11.24
C ARG A 77 -11.28 -8.75 -9.83
N SER A 78 -10.69 -7.64 -9.40
CA SER A 78 -10.83 -7.16 -8.03
C SER A 78 -12.08 -6.30 -7.83
N ALA A 79 -12.84 -6.56 -6.78
CA ALA A 79 -13.92 -5.70 -6.32
C ALA A 79 -13.41 -4.35 -5.78
N VAL A 80 -12.16 -4.30 -5.32
CA VAL A 80 -11.50 -3.10 -4.77
C VAL A 80 -10.50 -2.47 -5.75
N ALA A 81 -10.70 -2.67 -7.06
CA ALA A 81 -9.78 -2.22 -8.12
C ALA A 81 -9.43 -0.72 -8.02
N ALA A 82 -10.43 0.16 -7.88
CA ALA A 82 -10.22 1.60 -7.75
C ALA A 82 -9.32 1.94 -6.54
N SER A 83 -9.63 1.34 -5.39
CA SER A 83 -8.85 1.55 -4.17
C SER A 83 -7.44 0.99 -4.25
N ALA A 84 -7.24 -0.13 -4.97
CA ALA A 84 -5.91 -0.70 -5.20
C ALA A 84 -5.05 0.20 -6.09
N LEU A 85 -5.62 0.76 -7.17
CA LEU A 85 -4.92 1.72 -8.02
C LEU A 85 -4.59 3.01 -7.27
N PHE A 86 -5.53 3.51 -6.46
CA PHE A 86 -5.27 4.66 -5.59
C PHE A 86 -4.11 4.39 -4.63
N ALA A 87 -4.11 3.24 -3.94
CA ALA A 87 -3.07 2.88 -2.98
C ALA A 87 -1.70 2.71 -3.66
N ALA A 88 -1.64 2.08 -4.84
CA ALA A 88 -0.41 1.95 -5.62
C ALA A 88 0.13 3.32 -6.06
N GLY A 89 -0.75 4.21 -6.58
CA GLY A 89 -0.38 5.57 -6.95
C GLY A 89 0.10 6.39 -5.74
N ALA A 90 -0.61 6.33 -4.61
CA ALA A 90 -0.24 7.02 -3.38
C ALA A 90 1.13 6.56 -2.83
N LEU A 91 1.38 5.23 -2.82
CA LEU A 91 2.69 4.69 -2.45
C LEU A 91 3.78 5.22 -3.38
N THR A 92 3.55 5.16 -4.70
CA THR A 92 4.52 5.61 -5.69
C THR A 92 4.86 7.08 -5.51
N LEU A 93 3.85 7.94 -5.31
CA LEU A 93 4.07 9.36 -4.99
C LEU A 93 4.87 9.52 -3.69
N ALA A 94 4.45 8.85 -2.63
CA ALA A 94 5.10 8.97 -1.33
C ALA A 94 6.59 8.59 -1.38
N VAL A 95 6.94 7.55 -2.16
CA VAL A 95 8.32 7.05 -2.25
C VAL A 95 9.15 7.83 -3.28
N ARG A 96 8.57 8.24 -4.42
CA ARG A 96 9.33 8.81 -5.55
C ARG A 96 9.35 10.33 -5.59
N LEU A 97 8.43 11.01 -4.91
CA LEU A 97 8.38 12.48 -4.95
C LEU A 97 9.69 13.14 -4.53
N PRO A 98 10.41 12.68 -3.50
CA PRO A 98 11.71 13.25 -3.13
C PRO A 98 12.76 13.22 -4.24
N GLY A 99 12.68 12.23 -5.13
CA GLY A 99 13.60 12.12 -6.25
C GLY A 99 13.68 13.37 -7.12
N LEU A 100 12.61 14.18 -7.19
CA LEU A 100 12.61 15.41 -7.99
C LEU A 100 13.59 16.44 -7.47
N TRP A 101 13.58 16.72 -6.18
CA TRP A 101 14.48 17.72 -5.61
C TRP A 101 15.86 17.12 -5.30
N VAL A 102 15.93 15.86 -4.85
CA VAL A 102 17.21 15.18 -4.57
C VAL A 102 18.07 15.13 -5.83
N LEU A 103 17.53 14.59 -6.94
CA LEU A 103 18.26 14.48 -8.19
C LEU A 103 18.51 15.84 -8.87
N GLY A 104 17.67 16.84 -8.63
CA GLY A 104 17.81 18.18 -9.18
C GLY A 104 18.79 19.06 -8.42
N SER A 105 19.22 18.70 -7.21
CA SER A 105 20.01 19.55 -6.33
C SER A 105 21.49 19.55 -6.69
N SER A 106 22.15 20.71 -6.48
CA SER A 106 23.60 20.90 -6.72
C SER A 106 24.49 20.04 -5.81
N TRP A 107 24.03 19.69 -4.60
CA TRP A 107 24.77 18.81 -3.69
C TRP A 107 24.86 17.36 -4.18
N MET A 108 24.13 16.99 -5.25
CA MET A 108 24.28 15.71 -5.94
C MET A 108 25.35 15.74 -7.04
N ASP A 109 25.93 16.91 -7.35
CA ASP A 109 26.97 17.05 -8.37
C ASP A 109 28.21 16.21 -7.99
N GLY A 110 28.72 15.43 -8.92
CA GLY A 110 29.84 14.53 -8.70
C GLY A 110 29.55 13.23 -7.92
N ARG A 111 28.33 13.02 -7.39
CA ARG A 111 27.96 11.77 -6.69
C ARG A 111 27.61 10.63 -7.65
N ALA A 112 27.23 10.96 -8.88
CA ALA A 112 26.94 9.98 -9.91
C ALA A 112 27.27 10.58 -11.29
N PRO A 113 27.49 9.75 -12.32
CA PRO A 113 27.64 10.20 -13.71
C PRO A 113 26.40 11.00 -14.16
N ASP A 114 26.62 12.11 -14.87
CA ASP A 114 25.56 13.03 -15.29
C ASP A 114 24.49 12.37 -16.16
N ASP A 115 24.89 11.42 -17.02
CA ASP A 115 23.96 10.67 -17.86
C ASP A 115 23.05 9.75 -17.03
N LEU A 116 23.59 9.10 -15.99
CA LEU A 116 22.82 8.27 -15.07
C LEU A 116 21.84 9.10 -14.25
N ARG A 117 22.30 10.25 -13.74
CA ARG A 117 21.46 11.20 -13.00
C ARG A 117 20.32 11.74 -13.87
N THR A 118 20.61 12.11 -15.10
CA THR A 118 19.60 12.60 -16.06
C THR A 118 18.57 11.53 -16.37
N ARG A 119 18.98 10.28 -16.63
CA ARG A 119 18.07 9.14 -16.84
C ARG A 119 17.20 8.89 -15.62
N ALA A 120 17.76 8.89 -14.41
CA ALA A 120 17.02 8.72 -13.16
C ALA A 120 15.98 9.84 -12.96
N LEU A 121 16.35 11.09 -13.25
CA LEU A 121 15.45 12.24 -13.15
C LEU A 121 14.28 12.16 -14.15
N LEU A 122 14.55 11.90 -15.42
CA LEU A 122 13.51 11.73 -16.43
C LEU A 122 12.58 10.56 -16.10
N CYS A 123 13.16 9.45 -15.63
CA CYS A 123 12.37 8.31 -15.17
C CYS A 123 11.48 8.66 -13.97
N SER A 124 11.99 9.43 -13.00
CA SER A 124 11.22 9.90 -11.84
C SER A 124 10.02 10.75 -12.25
N PHE A 125 10.19 11.68 -13.21
CA PHE A 125 9.07 12.45 -13.76
C PHE A 125 8.01 11.53 -14.40
N GLY A 126 8.44 10.56 -15.23
CA GLY A 126 7.53 9.62 -15.88
C GLY A 126 6.77 8.75 -14.86
N VAL A 127 7.46 8.25 -13.83
CA VAL A 127 6.87 7.45 -12.76
C VAL A 127 5.87 8.25 -11.92
N LEU A 128 6.18 9.50 -11.58
CA LEU A 128 5.29 10.38 -10.85
C LEU A 128 4.06 10.77 -11.69
N ALA A 129 4.24 11.06 -12.97
CA ALA A 129 3.11 11.30 -13.87
C ALA A 129 2.19 10.07 -13.95
N ALA A 130 2.76 8.87 -14.11
CA ALA A 130 1.99 7.62 -14.09
C ALA A 130 1.24 7.40 -12.77
N ALA A 131 1.86 7.73 -11.62
CA ALA A 131 1.23 7.64 -10.32
C ALA A 131 0.05 8.60 -10.17
N VAL A 132 0.18 9.83 -10.65
CA VAL A 132 -0.94 10.80 -10.70
C VAL A 132 -2.06 10.27 -11.59
N VAL A 133 -1.75 9.74 -12.78
CA VAL A 133 -2.75 9.16 -13.69
C VAL A 133 -3.44 7.95 -13.04
N LEU A 134 -2.74 7.11 -12.27
CA LEU A 134 -3.34 6.02 -11.51
C LEU A 134 -4.38 6.55 -10.50
N ILE A 135 -4.04 7.60 -9.75
CA ILE A 135 -4.94 8.22 -8.77
C ILE A 135 -6.16 8.82 -9.48
N VAL A 136 -5.93 9.59 -10.55
CA VAL A 136 -7.03 10.18 -11.33
C VAL A 136 -7.94 9.09 -11.91
N THR A 137 -7.35 8.03 -12.49
CA THR A 137 -8.10 6.87 -13.00
C THR A 137 -8.93 6.21 -11.89
N ALA A 138 -8.36 6.03 -10.69
CA ALA A 138 -9.05 5.46 -9.55
C ALA A 138 -10.24 6.31 -9.09
N LEU A 139 -10.14 7.62 -9.16
CA LEU A 139 -11.18 8.56 -8.73
C LEU A 139 -12.25 8.77 -9.81
N ALA A 140 -11.84 8.95 -11.06
CA ALA A 140 -12.72 9.26 -12.20
C ALA A 140 -13.30 8.02 -12.89
N GLY A 141 -12.66 6.86 -12.76
CA GLY A 141 -13.03 5.63 -13.48
C GLY A 141 -14.31 4.92 -12.99
N ARG A 142 -15.20 5.63 -12.29
CA ARG A 142 -16.44 5.10 -11.71
C ARG A 142 -17.62 5.35 -12.64
N GLY A 143 -18.42 4.32 -12.87
CA GLY A 143 -19.62 4.38 -13.73
C GLY A 143 -20.86 3.80 -13.04
N VAL A 144 -21.99 3.92 -13.75
CA VAL A 144 -23.25 3.26 -13.35
C VAL A 144 -23.10 1.76 -13.57
N PRO A 145 -23.68 0.90 -12.72
CA PRO A 145 -23.65 -0.56 -12.93
C PRO A 145 -24.41 -0.93 -14.21
N ASP A 146 -23.73 -1.58 -15.16
CA ASP A 146 -24.34 -2.06 -16.40
C ASP A 146 -25.06 -3.40 -16.24
N SER A 147 -24.88 -4.08 -15.10
CA SER A 147 -25.49 -5.39 -14.82
C SER A 147 -25.66 -5.65 -13.32
N ALA A 148 -26.61 -6.53 -12.98
CA ALA A 148 -26.84 -7.01 -11.61
C ALA A 148 -25.65 -7.83 -11.04
N TYR A 149 -24.74 -8.28 -11.89
CA TYR A 149 -23.53 -9.06 -11.52
C TYR A 149 -22.26 -8.20 -11.37
N ALA A 150 -22.41 -6.89 -11.36
CA ALA A 150 -21.28 -5.98 -11.18
C ALA A 150 -20.62 -6.19 -9.83
N LEU A 151 -19.27 -6.27 -9.81
CA LEU A 151 -18.48 -6.42 -8.59
C LEU A 151 -18.68 -5.20 -7.68
N THR A 152 -19.39 -5.40 -6.58
CA THR A 152 -19.57 -4.37 -5.55
C THR A 152 -18.31 -4.23 -4.69
N PRO A 153 -17.94 -3.02 -4.28
CA PRO A 153 -16.83 -2.82 -3.35
C PRO A 153 -17.04 -3.62 -2.05
N THR A 154 -15.96 -4.22 -1.54
CA THR A 154 -15.98 -4.97 -0.28
C THR A 154 -15.30 -4.17 0.82
N ARG A 155 -15.84 -4.26 2.04
CA ARG A 155 -15.24 -3.70 3.26
C ARG A 155 -14.52 -4.80 4.03
N PRO A 156 -13.49 -4.47 4.83
CA PRO A 156 -12.93 -5.46 5.76
C PRO A 156 -14.01 -5.88 6.77
N ALA A 157 -14.04 -7.17 7.12
CA ALA A 157 -14.89 -7.65 8.21
C ALA A 157 -14.49 -6.93 9.52
N GLN A 158 -15.45 -6.75 10.45
CA GLN A 158 -15.24 -5.95 11.65
C GLN A 158 -13.99 -6.35 12.45
N GLY A 159 -13.79 -7.66 12.67
CA GLY A 159 -12.59 -8.14 13.38
C GLY A 159 -11.29 -7.81 12.65
N VAL A 160 -11.27 -7.92 11.30
CA VAL A 160 -10.11 -7.55 10.47
C VAL A 160 -9.88 -6.05 10.52
N ALA A 161 -10.95 -5.24 10.51
CA ALA A 161 -10.85 -3.79 10.60
C ALA A 161 -10.23 -3.34 11.92
N VAL A 162 -10.67 -3.91 13.04
CA VAL A 162 -10.11 -3.64 14.38
C VAL A 162 -8.64 -4.07 14.45
N THR A 163 -8.31 -5.27 13.97
CA THR A 163 -6.92 -5.74 13.92
C THR A 163 -6.03 -4.81 13.10
N ALA A 164 -6.48 -4.42 11.91
CA ALA A 164 -5.73 -3.48 11.06
C ALA A 164 -5.58 -2.10 11.72
N PHE A 165 -6.64 -1.59 12.36
CA PHE A 165 -6.58 -0.33 13.12
C PHE A 165 -5.53 -0.39 14.24
N LEU A 166 -5.54 -1.44 15.04
CA LEU A 166 -4.60 -1.57 16.17
C LEU A 166 -3.15 -1.73 15.69
N LEU A 167 -2.89 -2.61 14.72
CA LEU A 167 -1.53 -2.88 14.24
C LEU A 167 -0.94 -1.70 13.47
N LEU A 168 -1.68 -1.14 12.51
CA LEU A 168 -1.20 -0.01 11.70
C LEU A 168 -1.22 1.29 12.49
N GLY A 169 -2.18 1.48 13.39
CA GLY A 169 -2.21 2.63 14.31
C GLY A 169 -1.03 2.62 15.27
N ALA A 170 -0.71 1.47 15.88
CA ALA A 170 0.48 1.33 16.71
C ALA A 170 1.77 1.58 15.93
N ALA A 171 1.88 1.04 14.71
CA ALA A 171 3.01 1.33 13.83
C ALA A 171 3.12 2.84 13.55
N ALA A 172 2.04 3.51 13.16
CA ALA A 172 2.04 4.96 12.94
C ALA A 172 2.52 5.73 14.19
N GLY A 173 2.05 5.34 15.38
CA GLY A 173 2.48 5.94 16.64
C GLY A 173 3.98 5.77 16.91
N ILE A 174 4.52 4.57 16.69
CA ILE A 174 5.94 4.27 16.88
C ILE A 174 6.81 5.10 15.92
N TRP A 175 6.47 5.12 14.62
CA TRP A 175 7.23 5.91 13.64
C TRP A 175 7.10 7.42 13.89
N ALA A 176 5.93 7.90 14.31
CA ALA A 176 5.76 9.30 14.72
C ALA A 176 6.61 9.64 15.96
N ALA A 177 6.67 8.75 16.95
CA ALA A 177 7.53 8.94 18.12
C ALA A 177 9.02 9.04 17.74
N TRP A 178 9.47 8.23 16.77
CA TRP A 178 10.83 8.33 16.24
C TRP A 178 11.09 9.67 15.54
N GLU A 179 10.14 10.22 14.79
CA GLU A 179 10.32 11.53 14.16
C GLU A 179 10.40 12.66 15.21
N VAL A 180 9.58 12.60 16.27
CA VAL A 180 9.68 13.53 17.40
C VAL A 180 11.05 13.40 18.09
N TYR A 181 11.51 12.19 18.34
CA TYR A 181 12.84 11.93 18.93
C TYR A 181 13.96 12.54 18.09
N TRP A 182 13.97 12.28 16.78
CA TRP A 182 15.01 12.80 15.88
C TRP A 182 14.94 14.32 15.76
N GLY A 183 13.73 14.91 15.70
CA GLY A 183 13.55 16.37 15.68
C GLY A 183 14.13 17.05 16.93
N GLN A 184 13.97 16.43 18.10
CA GLN A 184 14.53 16.94 19.35
C GLN A 184 16.04 16.70 19.46
N ARG A 185 16.55 15.58 18.95
CA ARG A 185 17.94 15.15 19.09
C ARG A 185 18.90 15.87 18.15
N LEU A 186 18.48 16.08 16.89
CA LEU A 186 19.34 16.61 15.84
C LEU A 186 19.34 18.15 15.78
N GLY A 187 18.29 18.81 16.26
CA GLY A 187 18.04 20.22 15.97
C GLY A 187 17.42 20.42 14.58
N LEU A 188 16.94 21.65 14.32
CA LEU A 188 16.11 21.92 13.14
C LEU A 188 16.84 21.68 11.81
N ASP A 189 18.07 22.18 11.68
CA ASP A 189 18.82 22.12 10.41
C ASP A 189 19.13 20.67 10.03
N ALA A 190 19.75 19.89 10.92
CA ALA A 190 20.08 18.50 10.65
C ALA A 190 18.82 17.61 10.52
N TYR A 191 17.71 17.98 11.17
CA TYR A 191 16.43 17.30 10.96
C TYR A 191 15.87 17.60 9.56
N LEU A 192 15.96 18.85 9.09
CA LEU A 192 15.55 19.21 7.74
C LEU A 192 16.40 18.49 6.69
N ASP A 193 17.72 18.38 6.87
CA ASP A 193 18.60 17.60 5.99
C ASP A 193 18.15 16.13 5.92
N ARG A 194 17.75 15.55 7.06
CA ARG A 194 17.23 14.17 7.11
C ARG A 194 15.91 14.02 6.32
N VAL A 195 15.09 15.08 6.24
CA VAL A 195 13.83 15.08 5.48
C VAL A 195 14.08 15.37 4.00
N THR A 196 14.97 16.31 3.67
CA THR A 196 15.31 16.70 2.30
C THR A 196 16.28 15.72 1.64
N GLY A 197 17.15 15.09 2.41
CA GLY A 197 18.17 14.17 1.93
C GLY A 197 19.52 14.81 1.65
N GLU A 198 19.74 16.09 2.02
CA GLU A 198 20.94 16.86 1.65
C GLU A 198 22.22 16.23 2.17
N SER A 199 22.26 15.86 3.44
CA SER A 199 23.43 15.28 4.11
C SER A 199 23.41 13.75 4.23
N VAL A 200 22.46 13.08 3.56
CA VAL A 200 22.27 11.63 3.66
C VAL A 200 22.87 10.91 2.45
N LEU A 201 23.69 9.89 2.74
CA LEU A 201 24.14 8.96 1.70
C LEU A 201 23.00 8.00 1.39
N MET A 202 22.47 8.09 0.16
CA MET A 202 21.39 7.23 -0.31
C MET A 202 21.55 6.90 -1.80
N PRO A 203 20.92 5.82 -2.29
CA PRO A 203 20.83 5.53 -3.72
C PRO A 203 20.14 6.67 -4.48
N LEU A 204 20.38 6.77 -5.80
CA LEU A 204 19.80 7.85 -6.61
C LEU A 204 18.27 7.93 -6.55
N LEU A 205 17.60 6.77 -6.54
CA LEU A 205 16.14 6.68 -6.38
C LEU A 205 15.72 6.42 -4.92
N GLY A 206 16.64 6.54 -3.98
CA GLY A 206 16.37 6.39 -2.55
C GLY A 206 15.44 7.49 -2.03
N THR A 207 14.73 7.17 -0.96
CA THR A 207 13.85 8.12 -0.27
C THR A 207 14.53 8.59 1.01
N PRO A 208 14.61 9.91 1.26
CA PRO A 208 15.18 10.44 2.50
C PRO A 208 14.52 9.82 3.74
N PRO A 209 15.30 9.48 4.79
CA PRO A 209 14.75 8.73 5.93
C PRO A 209 13.62 9.44 6.68
N GLY A 210 13.73 10.74 6.90
CA GLY A 210 12.68 11.52 7.56
C GLY A 210 11.41 11.60 6.72
N TRP A 211 11.55 11.78 5.40
CA TRP A 211 10.43 11.74 4.48
C TRP A 211 9.76 10.36 4.45
N LEU A 212 10.55 9.28 4.38
CA LEU A 212 10.03 7.92 4.38
C LEU A 212 9.23 7.62 5.66
N ASN A 213 9.76 8.00 6.82
CA ASN A 213 9.05 7.81 8.08
C ASN A 213 7.73 8.59 8.11
N ALA A 214 7.72 9.85 7.66
CA ALA A 214 6.49 10.63 7.55
C ALA A 214 5.48 9.96 6.59
N ALA A 215 5.94 9.44 5.46
CA ALA A 215 5.10 8.71 4.51
C ALA A 215 4.51 7.43 5.14
N ILE A 216 5.31 6.66 5.90
CA ILE A 216 4.82 5.47 6.63
C ILE A 216 3.76 5.87 7.65
N VAL A 217 4.01 6.92 8.45
CA VAL A 217 3.04 7.43 9.44
C VAL A 217 1.72 7.77 8.75
N LEU A 218 1.76 8.54 7.66
CA LEU A 218 0.56 8.96 6.94
C LEU A 218 -0.18 7.78 6.31
N LEU A 219 0.51 6.85 5.67
CA LEU A 219 -0.10 5.66 5.05
C LEU A 219 -0.72 4.74 6.10
N CYS A 220 0.00 4.46 7.18
CA CYS A 220 -0.50 3.62 8.28
C CYS A 220 -1.69 4.29 8.98
N LEU A 221 -1.62 5.59 9.27
CA LEU A 221 -2.70 6.33 9.93
C LEU A 221 -3.95 6.39 9.04
N ALA A 222 -3.79 6.71 7.75
CA ALA A 222 -4.90 6.74 6.79
C ALA A 222 -5.55 5.37 6.64
N ALA A 223 -4.76 4.29 6.60
CA ALA A 223 -5.27 2.92 6.54
C ALA A 223 -5.98 2.52 7.85
N ALA A 224 -5.41 2.84 9.01
CA ALA A 224 -5.97 2.55 10.32
C ALA A 224 -7.31 3.27 10.53
N VAL A 225 -7.34 4.58 10.32
CA VAL A 225 -8.57 5.40 10.43
C VAL A 225 -9.61 4.94 9.40
N GLY A 226 -9.18 4.69 8.15
CA GLY A 226 -10.07 4.16 7.13
C GLY A 226 -10.67 2.79 7.50
N ALA A 227 -9.90 1.91 8.15
CA ALA A 227 -10.38 0.62 8.63
C ALA A 227 -11.43 0.79 9.74
N LEU A 228 -11.21 1.71 10.68
CA LEU A 228 -12.17 2.02 11.76
C LEU A 228 -13.52 2.49 11.21
N PHE A 229 -13.51 3.33 10.17
CA PHE A 229 -14.72 3.81 9.51
C PHE A 229 -15.26 2.84 8.43
N GLY A 230 -14.67 1.66 8.27
CA GLY A 230 -15.12 0.66 7.30
C GLY A 230 -15.05 1.13 5.85
N THR A 231 -14.11 1.99 5.51
CA THR A 231 -13.97 2.53 4.15
C THR A 231 -13.40 1.51 3.18
N PRO A 232 -13.86 1.44 1.92
CA PRO A 232 -13.39 0.43 0.96
C PRO A 232 -11.92 0.63 0.53
N PHE A 233 -11.34 1.82 0.73
CA PHE A 233 -9.93 2.06 0.41
C PHE A 233 -8.97 1.59 1.52
N SER A 234 -9.45 1.38 2.75
CA SER A 234 -8.62 1.00 3.90
C SER A 234 -7.88 -0.33 3.67
N ARG A 235 -8.54 -1.29 3.01
CA ARG A 235 -7.97 -2.60 2.74
C ARG A 235 -6.74 -2.54 1.82
N PRO A 236 -6.81 -2.00 0.57
CA PRO A 236 -5.63 -1.89 -0.28
C PRO A 236 -4.55 -0.96 0.29
N LEU A 237 -4.94 0.17 0.90
CA LEU A 237 -3.99 1.09 1.51
C LEU A 237 -3.28 0.45 2.70
N GLY A 238 -4.01 -0.30 3.53
CA GLY A 238 -3.44 -1.07 4.64
C GLY A 238 -2.50 -2.17 4.17
N MET A 239 -2.81 -2.86 3.06
CA MET A 239 -1.91 -3.86 2.48
C MET A 239 -0.61 -3.23 1.97
N VAL A 240 -0.67 -2.05 1.37
CA VAL A 240 0.50 -1.30 0.91
C VAL A 240 1.36 -0.83 2.09
N ALA A 241 0.76 -0.23 3.12
CA ALA A 241 1.46 0.16 4.33
C ALA A 241 2.11 -1.04 5.04
N ALA A 242 1.37 -2.15 5.14
CA ALA A 242 1.84 -3.40 5.72
C ALA A 242 3.01 -4.02 4.92
N ALA A 243 2.99 -3.94 3.58
CA ALA A 243 4.09 -4.38 2.74
C ALA A 243 5.37 -3.57 2.98
N LEU A 244 5.26 -2.25 3.16
CA LEU A 244 6.39 -1.39 3.54
C LEU A 244 6.97 -1.81 4.90
N LEU A 245 6.12 -1.97 5.92
CA LEU A 245 6.55 -2.39 7.25
C LEU A 245 7.23 -3.76 7.23
N THR A 246 6.67 -4.71 6.48
CA THR A 246 7.23 -6.06 6.32
C THR A 246 8.58 -6.02 5.60
N GLY A 247 8.72 -5.21 4.54
CA GLY A 247 9.98 -5.07 3.81
C GLY A 247 11.09 -4.48 4.68
N LEU A 248 10.81 -3.35 5.35
CA LEU A 248 11.77 -2.69 6.24
C LEU A 248 12.14 -3.56 7.44
N GLY A 249 11.16 -4.18 8.08
CA GLY A 249 11.39 -5.08 9.21
C GLY A 249 12.11 -6.37 8.80
N GLY A 250 11.83 -6.89 7.61
CA GLY A 250 12.54 -8.05 7.06
C GLY A 250 14.02 -7.78 6.79
N ALA A 251 14.36 -6.61 6.24
CA ALA A 251 15.74 -6.18 6.07
C ALA A 251 16.44 -5.99 7.43
N ALA A 252 15.76 -5.39 8.40
CA ALA A 252 16.27 -5.22 9.75
C ALA A 252 16.54 -6.56 10.45
N LEU A 253 15.62 -7.53 10.30
CA LEU A 253 15.82 -8.89 10.83
C LEU A 253 17.02 -9.57 10.18
N ALA A 254 17.15 -9.49 8.84
CA ALA A 254 18.29 -10.06 8.13
C ALA A 254 19.62 -9.46 8.62
N THR A 255 19.65 -8.13 8.84
CA THR A 255 20.79 -7.42 9.42
C THR A 255 21.08 -7.87 10.85
N ALA A 256 20.06 -7.96 11.70
CA ALA A 256 20.20 -8.36 13.09
C ALA A 256 20.74 -9.79 13.24
N LEU A 257 20.30 -10.70 12.36
CA LEU A 257 20.84 -12.07 12.30
C LEU A 257 22.28 -12.11 11.82
N ARG A 258 22.62 -11.33 10.77
CA ARG A 258 23.98 -11.32 10.21
C ARG A 258 25.04 -10.83 11.21
N TYR A 259 24.69 -9.83 12.02
CA TYR A 259 25.60 -9.20 12.98
C TYR A 259 25.39 -9.68 14.41
N GLU A 260 24.65 -10.77 14.61
CA GLU A 260 24.37 -11.36 15.92
C GLU A 260 23.79 -10.35 16.93
N GLN A 261 23.06 -9.32 16.43
CA GLN A 261 22.53 -8.26 17.28
C GLN A 261 21.46 -8.77 18.24
N LEU A 262 20.78 -9.87 17.91
CA LEU A 262 19.80 -10.49 18.79
C LEU A 262 20.48 -11.19 19.97
N ASP A 263 21.63 -11.82 19.74
CA ASP A 263 22.39 -12.51 20.78
C ASP A 263 23.07 -11.51 21.72
N ARG A 264 23.44 -10.34 21.19
CA ARG A 264 24.06 -9.23 21.94
C ARG A 264 23.09 -8.09 22.24
N PHE A 265 21.78 -8.35 22.27
CA PHE A 265 20.78 -7.31 22.44
C PHE A 265 20.99 -6.47 23.70
N GLY A 266 21.43 -7.09 24.81
CA GLY A 266 21.75 -6.40 26.06
C GLY A 266 22.98 -5.49 26.01
N GLU A 267 23.85 -5.63 25.02
CA GLU A 267 25.06 -4.81 24.82
C GLU A 267 24.79 -3.57 23.96
N LEU A 268 23.65 -3.57 23.23
CA LEU A 268 23.24 -2.44 22.40
C LEU A 268 22.84 -1.26 23.27
N THR A 269 23.03 -0.05 22.75
CA THR A 269 22.50 1.16 23.40
C THR A 269 20.96 1.12 23.43
N THR A 270 20.35 1.80 24.38
CA THR A 270 18.87 1.85 24.49
C THR A 270 18.19 2.29 23.17
N VAL A 271 18.82 3.22 22.44
CA VAL A 271 18.29 3.72 21.16
C VAL A 271 18.34 2.61 20.09
N GLU A 272 19.42 1.86 20.02
CA GLU A 272 19.57 0.71 19.08
C GLU A 272 18.59 -0.41 19.43
N GLN A 273 18.45 -0.75 20.72
CA GLN A 273 17.46 -1.72 21.21
C GLN A 273 16.04 -1.33 20.81
N LEU A 274 15.64 -0.07 21.06
CA LEU A 274 14.30 0.44 20.71
C LEU A 274 14.11 0.50 19.19
N SER A 275 15.14 0.89 18.42
CA SER A 275 15.09 0.91 16.96
C SER A 275 14.88 -0.49 16.40
N LEU A 276 15.69 -1.46 16.83
CA LEU A 276 15.56 -2.86 16.42
C LEU A 276 14.19 -3.43 16.81
N ALA A 277 13.75 -3.20 18.04
CA ALA A 277 12.44 -3.65 18.51
C ALA A 277 11.29 -3.04 17.69
N SER A 278 11.39 -1.76 17.32
CA SER A 278 10.40 -1.07 16.49
C SER A 278 10.32 -1.68 15.07
N LEU A 279 11.46 -1.98 14.47
CA LEU A 279 11.53 -2.60 13.14
C LEU A 279 11.00 -4.04 13.16
N LEU A 280 11.34 -4.83 14.19
CA LEU A 280 10.81 -6.18 14.37
C LEU A 280 9.30 -6.17 14.68
N PHE A 281 8.83 -5.20 15.45
CA PHE A 281 7.39 -4.96 15.61
C PHE A 281 6.74 -4.65 14.25
N GLY A 282 7.36 -3.79 13.44
CA GLY A 282 6.91 -3.47 12.08
C GLY A 282 6.79 -4.72 11.19
N LEU A 283 7.78 -5.63 11.25
CA LEU A 283 7.72 -6.91 10.55
C LEU A 283 6.52 -7.75 10.98
N GLY A 284 6.35 -7.94 12.28
CA GLY A 284 5.23 -8.73 12.84
C GLY A 284 3.88 -8.08 12.52
N ALA A 285 3.72 -6.80 12.81
CA ALA A 285 2.49 -6.04 12.57
C ALA A 285 2.14 -5.97 11.07
N GLY A 286 3.14 -5.70 10.22
CA GLY A 286 2.97 -5.69 8.77
C GLY A 286 2.53 -7.04 8.22
N THR A 287 3.23 -8.11 8.60
CA THR A 287 2.90 -9.47 8.16
C THR A 287 1.49 -9.89 8.61
N LEU A 288 1.15 -9.67 9.88
CA LEU A 288 -0.19 -9.97 10.40
C LEU A 288 -1.28 -9.14 9.73
N ALA A 289 -1.04 -7.85 9.50
CA ALA A 289 -1.97 -6.97 8.78
C ALA A 289 -2.15 -7.42 7.33
N LEU A 290 -1.08 -7.83 6.62
CA LEU A 290 -1.18 -8.41 5.27
C LEU A 290 -2.07 -9.64 5.24
N PHE A 291 -1.84 -10.61 6.13
CA PHE A 291 -2.67 -11.82 6.22
C PHE A 291 -4.12 -11.52 6.58
N ALA A 292 -4.36 -10.62 7.53
CA ALA A 292 -5.70 -10.23 7.92
C ALA A 292 -6.46 -9.57 6.78
N LEU A 293 -5.83 -8.57 6.10
CA LEU A 293 -6.43 -7.82 5.01
C LEU A 293 -6.51 -8.62 3.69
N ALA A 294 -5.70 -9.67 3.51
CA ALA A 294 -5.79 -10.56 2.35
C ALA A 294 -7.06 -11.42 2.36
N ARG A 295 -7.67 -11.66 3.53
CA ARG A 295 -8.93 -12.39 3.64
C ARG A 295 -10.04 -11.68 2.87
N ARG A 296 -11.01 -12.45 2.34
CA ARG A 296 -12.16 -11.88 1.62
C ARG A 296 -12.95 -10.97 2.55
N GLY A 297 -13.19 -9.73 2.11
CA GLY A 297 -14.06 -8.78 2.83
C GLY A 297 -15.53 -9.12 2.66
N GLU A 298 -16.36 -8.50 3.48
CA GLU A 298 -17.81 -8.59 3.37
C GLU A 298 -18.30 -7.69 2.22
N ALA A 299 -19.26 -8.20 1.43
CA ALA A 299 -19.90 -7.39 0.40
C ALA A 299 -20.73 -6.28 1.04
N ASP A 300 -20.69 -5.08 0.47
CA ASP A 300 -21.51 -3.96 0.88
C ASP A 300 -22.95 -4.21 0.43
N MET A 301 -23.70 -5.00 1.21
CA MET A 301 -25.13 -5.22 0.95
C MET A 301 -25.90 -3.98 1.41
N PRO A 302 -26.64 -3.30 0.51
CA PRO A 302 -27.54 -2.25 0.94
C PRO A 302 -28.60 -2.87 1.86
N GLY A 303 -28.50 -2.61 3.16
CA GLY A 303 -29.49 -3.07 4.15
C GLY A 303 -29.01 -4.01 5.24
N ALA A 304 -27.76 -4.49 5.23
CA ALA A 304 -27.23 -5.35 6.31
C ALA A 304 -27.01 -4.61 7.66
N GLY A 305 -27.16 -3.29 7.70
CA GLY A 305 -27.02 -2.48 8.93
C GLY A 305 -28.30 -2.32 9.75
N ALA A 306 -29.42 -2.93 9.35
CA ALA A 306 -30.73 -2.77 10.01
C ALA A 306 -31.19 -4.04 10.75
N HIS A 307 -30.28 -4.88 11.24
CA HIS A 307 -30.61 -5.89 12.24
C HIS A 307 -30.45 -5.27 13.63
N GLY A 308 -31.27 -4.26 13.94
CA GLY A 308 -31.71 -4.02 15.30
C GLY A 308 -32.41 -5.28 15.81
N PRO A 309 -32.43 -5.52 17.14
CA PRO A 309 -33.08 -6.69 17.72
C PRO A 309 -34.48 -6.82 17.12
N ALA A 310 -34.78 -7.99 16.56
CA ALA A 310 -36.03 -8.29 15.89
C ALA A 310 -37.19 -8.44 16.88
N TRP A 311 -37.51 -7.37 17.60
CA TRP A 311 -38.73 -7.24 18.36
C TRP A 311 -39.80 -6.65 17.45
N GLY A 312 -40.66 -7.50 16.91
CA GLY A 312 -41.88 -7.04 16.28
C GLY A 312 -41.94 -6.94 14.76
N ARG A 313 -41.17 -7.73 14.00
CA ARG A 313 -41.55 -7.97 12.59
C ARG A 313 -42.58 -9.11 12.56
N PRO A 314 -43.78 -8.90 12.00
CA PRO A 314 -44.69 -9.98 11.67
C PRO A 314 -43.92 -10.91 10.69
N GLU A 315 -43.84 -12.20 11.03
CA GLU A 315 -43.33 -13.20 10.09
C GLU A 315 -44.07 -13.05 8.75
N PRO A 316 -43.34 -13.01 7.60
CA PRO A 316 -43.98 -13.14 6.32
C PRO A 316 -44.66 -14.51 6.33
N GLN A 317 -45.98 -14.53 6.31
CA GLN A 317 -46.77 -15.75 6.17
C GLN A 317 -46.21 -16.52 4.98
N ARG A 318 -45.50 -17.61 5.26
CA ARG A 318 -45.22 -18.64 4.28
C ARG A 318 -46.58 -19.15 3.80
N TYR A 319 -47.00 -18.69 2.66
CA TYR A 319 -48.05 -19.37 1.91
C TYR A 319 -47.53 -20.78 1.66
N GLY A 320 -48.11 -21.72 2.40
CA GLY A 320 -47.79 -23.13 2.30
C GLY A 320 -48.08 -23.63 0.89
N GLN A 321 -47.07 -24.16 0.26
CA GLN A 321 -47.24 -25.14 -0.80
C GLN A 321 -47.82 -26.39 -0.10
N GLY A 322 -49.11 -26.53 -0.20
CA GLY A 322 -49.82 -27.69 0.35
C GLY A 322 -51.21 -27.82 -0.26
N GLY A 323 -51.32 -28.77 -1.16
CA GLY A 323 -52.54 -29.52 -1.39
C GLY A 323 -53.63 -28.84 -2.26
N GLY A 324 -53.87 -29.49 -3.38
CA GLY A 324 -55.01 -29.23 -4.30
C GLY A 324 -56.32 -29.03 -3.59
N GLY A 325 -56.90 -27.86 -3.82
CA GLY A 325 -58.29 -27.52 -3.51
C GLY A 325 -58.89 -26.78 -4.69
N PHE A 326 -59.90 -27.36 -5.31
CA PHE A 326 -60.73 -26.70 -6.33
C PHE A 326 -61.31 -25.45 -5.74
N GLY A 327 -60.78 -24.29 -6.09
CA GLY A 327 -61.40 -23.02 -5.83
C GLY A 327 -62.59 -22.81 -6.78
N PRO A 328 -63.68 -22.12 -6.35
CA PRO A 328 -64.81 -21.81 -7.23
C PRO A 328 -64.32 -20.94 -8.40
N PRO A 329 -64.92 -21.12 -9.60
CA PRO A 329 -64.55 -20.36 -10.78
C PRO A 329 -64.87 -18.84 -10.56
N PRO A 330 -64.09 -17.95 -11.17
CA PRO A 330 -64.33 -16.54 -11.07
C PRO A 330 -65.70 -16.17 -11.64
N PRO A 331 -66.43 -15.20 -11.09
CA PRO A 331 -67.72 -14.79 -11.59
C PRO A 331 -67.57 -14.28 -13.02
N SER A 332 -68.44 -14.80 -13.91
CA SER A 332 -68.57 -14.40 -15.30
C SER A 332 -68.86 -12.89 -15.39
N SER A 333 -68.09 -12.18 -16.21
CA SER A 333 -68.37 -10.79 -16.57
C SER A 333 -69.77 -10.63 -17.09
N PRO A 334 -70.47 -9.54 -16.70
CA PRO A 334 -71.79 -9.25 -17.23
C PRO A 334 -71.74 -8.96 -18.73
N PRO A 335 -72.78 -9.37 -19.51
CA PRO A 335 -72.85 -9.10 -20.94
C PRO A 335 -72.97 -7.57 -21.20
N PRO A 336 -72.43 -7.08 -22.34
CA PRO A 336 -72.59 -5.69 -22.71
C PRO A 336 -74.03 -5.41 -22.92
N GLY A 337 -74.53 -4.51 -22.07
CA GLY A 337 -75.88 -3.99 -22.20
C GLY A 337 -75.98 -2.89 -23.26
N TRP A 338 -76.93 -2.97 -24.00
CA TRP A 338 -77.64 -2.08 -24.93
C TRP A 338 -77.34 -0.58 -24.87
#